data_7c1c29264f7313642adea73dc6a0e2b8
#
_entry.id   7c1c29264f7313642adea73dc6a0e2b8
#
_cell.length_a   1.000
_cell.length_b   1.000
_cell.length_c   1.000
_cell.angle_alpha   90.00
_cell.angle_beta   90.00
_cell.angle_gamma   90.00
#
_symmetry.space_group_name_H-M   'P 1'
#
loop_
_entity.id
_entity.type
_entity.pdbx_description
1 polymer ?
#
loop_
_entity_poly.entity_id
_entity_poly.type
_entity_poly.pdbx_seq_one_letter_code
_entity_poly.pdbx_strand_id
1 'polypeptide(L)'
;MLNFISFSEYPSVSSLRHSQSPFILQIFFGLVSFLVVSLGTIAQEPPSKFASLAFVNANILTCNNAMDPANAIAIQGDRIIAVGTKANIEPFLAKSTKVIDAAGMTITPGLIDSHLHFIGLGQSLQMLDLSQANSWEEVESMVVSASMRLPKGTWIDGRGWHQSKWTAPPKGNVDGYPNHKALSVVTPDHPVVLTHASGHANFANEAAMKIAGVDRDTAVPRGGEILKDADGNPIGVFRENAQSLIRRAQMRTTERLSEEESRAATLTQLQLAGEACLKQGITSVHDAGSSFATARMLKRFAELRQLPLRMAVMIREGSDSLAAQMETHKWNNVGDGFLTVRSVKISIDGALGPHGAWLLEPYSDLPTTAGLNTVSIEEFTKIAKLCKKYDWQLCVHAIGDRANREVLDVYERVLGEQVSSGHRWRIEHAQHLSPQDIPRFGKLGVIPVMQANHCTSDAIFVPQRLGERRSVQGAYVWRSLIDSGAIIPNGTDAPVERVDPRASLYAAVTRQLPNGDTFFPEQCMTRREALLSYTLWPAMAAFQEKELGSLEVGKLADLVAWNTDLLTCKPTDLLTAKVELTVLAGDIVFDADATNTKK
;
A
#
# COMPACT_ATOMS: atom_id res chain seq x y z
N MET A 1 47.98 -13.08 -22.85
CA MET A 1 48.92 -13.56 -21.82
C MET A 1 48.13 -13.64 -20.56
N LEU A 2 47.53 -14.77 -20.26
CA LEU A 2 47.94 -15.85 -19.37
C LEU A 2 48.28 -15.34 -17.95
N ASN A 3 47.49 -15.65 -16.93
CA ASN A 3 47.62 -16.91 -16.21
C ASN A 3 46.42 -17.20 -15.31
N PHE A 4 45.92 -18.42 -15.44
CA PHE A 4 45.10 -19.18 -14.51
C PHE A 4 45.91 -19.57 -13.25
N ILE A 5 45.30 -19.54 -12.08
CA ILE A 5 45.71 -20.45 -10.96
C ILE A 5 44.45 -21.08 -10.36
N SER A 6 44.38 -22.40 -10.59
CA SER A 6 43.53 -23.39 -9.94
C SER A 6 44.24 -23.90 -8.70
N PHE A 7 43.49 -24.14 -7.60
CA PHE A 7 43.91 -25.15 -6.60
C PHE A 7 42.70 -25.93 -6.08
N SER A 8 42.72 -27.19 -6.40
CA SER A 8 42.00 -28.31 -5.78
C SER A 8 42.79 -28.78 -4.54
N GLU A 9 42.12 -29.34 -3.54
CA GLU A 9 42.26 -30.71 -3.06
C GLU A 9 41.78 -30.90 -1.61
N TYR A 10 40.85 -31.82 -1.43
CA TYR A 10 40.56 -32.43 -0.15
C TYR A 10 41.42 -33.69 0.03
N PRO A 11 41.84 -34.06 1.25
CA PRO A 11 42.29 -35.41 1.52
C PRO A 11 41.21 -36.25 2.21
N SER A 12 41.05 -37.45 1.67
CA SER A 12 40.35 -38.62 2.22
C SER A 12 41.16 -39.26 3.35
N VAL A 13 40.47 -39.75 4.37
CA VAL A 13 41.08 -40.70 5.34
C VAL A 13 40.27 -41.98 5.37
N SER A 14 40.97 -43.05 5.08
CA SER A 14 40.55 -44.44 5.03
C SER A 14 40.61 -45.12 6.40
N SER A 15 39.66 -46.00 6.63
CA SER A 15 39.69 -47.32 7.28
C SER A 15 40.65 -47.64 8.42
N LEU A 16 40.11 -48.11 9.52
CA LEU A 16 40.71 -49.21 10.32
C LEU A 16 39.64 -50.17 10.81
N ARG A 17 39.98 -51.46 10.62
CA ARG A 17 39.21 -52.70 10.91
C ARG A 17 39.48 -53.23 12.29
N HIS A 18 38.49 -53.96 12.83
CA HIS A 18 38.55 -55.20 13.66
C HIS A 18 39.05 -55.11 15.10
N SER A 19 38.19 -55.51 16.05
CA SER A 19 38.42 -56.75 16.83
C SER A 19 37.11 -57.25 17.45
N GLN A 20 36.87 -58.55 17.30
CA GLN A 20 35.81 -59.36 17.91
C GLN A 20 36.19 -59.77 19.34
N SER A 21 35.22 -59.89 20.23
CA SER A 21 34.92 -61.12 20.92
C SER A 21 33.79 -60.97 21.95
N PRO A 22 33.14 -62.11 22.31
CA PRO A 22 31.76 -62.11 22.81
C PRO A 22 31.69 -62.34 24.31
N PHE A 23 30.57 -62.03 24.95
CA PHE A 23 30.05 -62.88 26.04
C PHE A 23 28.67 -62.37 26.58
N ILE A 24 27.78 -63.34 26.65
CA ILE A 24 26.68 -63.57 27.60
C ILE A 24 25.35 -62.82 27.43
N LEU A 25 24.42 -63.61 26.95
CA LEU A 25 22.98 -63.61 27.03
C LEU A 25 22.48 -63.50 28.48
N GLN A 26 21.71 -62.48 28.80
CA GLN A 26 20.69 -62.49 29.85
C GLN A 26 19.39 -61.96 29.38
N ILE A 27 18.38 -62.80 29.33
CA ILE A 27 16.99 -62.56 28.98
C ILE A 27 16.36 -61.86 30.18
N PHE A 28 15.90 -60.63 29.98
CA PHE A 28 14.90 -59.99 30.82
C PHE A 28 13.67 -59.68 29.97
N PHE A 29 12.60 -60.47 30.19
CA PHE A 29 11.24 -60.10 29.70
C PHE A 29 10.75 -58.95 30.53
N GLY A 30 10.80 -57.74 29.97
CA GLY A 30 10.10 -56.55 30.49
C GLY A 30 8.88 -56.30 29.64
N LEU A 31 7.69 -56.40 30.22
CA LEU A 31 6.42 -55.99 29.62
C LEU A 31 6.51 -54.51 29.20
N VAL A 32 6.60 -54.28 27.91
CA VAL A 32 6.36 -52.95 27.34
C VAL A 32 4.85 -52.84 27.07
N SER A 33 4.12 -52.19 27.98
CA SER A 33 2.75 -51.76 27.75
C SER A 33 2.76 -50.69 26.65
N PHE A 34 2.35 -51.06 25.45
CA PHE A 34 2.02 -50.09 24.41
C PHE A 34 0.81 -49.28 24.82
N LEU A 35 1.04 -48.07 25.31
CA LEU A 35 -0.01 -47.07 25.42
C LEU A 35 -0.32 -46.60 23.97
N VAL A 36 -1.32 -47.21 23.36
CA VAL A 36 -1.92 -46.68 22.11
C VAL A 36 -2.64 -45.41 22.49
N VAL A 37 -1.93 -44.29 22.37
CA VAL A 37 -2.60 -42.98 22.32
C VAL A 37 -3.31 -42.96 20.98
N SER A 38 -4.61 -43.28 20.99
CA SER A 38 -5.50 -42.98 19.88
C SER A 38 -5.48 -41.46 19.71
N LEU A 39 -4.75 -40.97 18.71
CA LEU A 39 -5.00 -39.65 18.14
C LEU A 39 -6.43 -39.69 17.62
N GLY A 40 -7.37 -39.28 18.48
CA GLY A 40 -8.71 -38.96 18.04
C GLY A 40 -8.57 -37.89 16.95
N THR A 41 -8.85 -38.27 15.73
CA THR A 41 -9.22 -37.32 14.70
C THR A 41 -10.36 -36.51 15.32
N ILE A 42 -10.08 -35.25 15.67
CA ILE A 42 -11.14 -34.29 15.97
C ILE A 42 -11.94 -34.22 14.69
N ALA A 43 -13.02 -34.98 14.62
CA ALA A 43 -14.00 -34.85 13.56
C ALA A 43 -14.46 -33.40 13.63
N GLN A 44 -14.13 -32.62 12.63
CA GLN A 44 -14.64 -31.26 12.48
C GLN A 44 -16.16 -31.41 12.40
N GLU A 45 -16.85 -30.95 13.42
CA GLU A 45 -18.31 -30.95 13.39
C GLU A 45 -18.76 -30.27 12.09
N PRO A 46 -19.79 -30.81 11.40
CA PRO A 46 -20.30 -30.15 10.20
C PRO A 46 -20.66 -28.72 10.57
N PRO A 47 -20.32 -27.73 9.71
CA PRO A 47 -20.54 -26.32 10.01
C PRO A 47 -21.99 -26.12 10.44
N SER A 48 -22.20 -25.47 11.59
CA SER A 48 -23.54 -25.18 12.10
C SER A 48 -24.33 -24.46 11.02
N LYS A 49 -25.54 -24.89 10.79
CA LYS A 49 -26.46 -24.19 9.88
C LYS A 49 -26.92 -22.83 10.44
N PHE A 50 -26.64 -22.56 11.74
CA PHE A 50 -27.05 -21.34 12.41
C PHE A 50 -25.94 -20.30 12.45
N ALA A 51 -26.32 -19.03 12.37
CA ALA A 51 -25.45 -17.91 12.45
C ALA A 51 -24.74 -17.81 13.81
N SER A 52 -23.46 -17.44 13.78
CA SER A 52 -22.71 -17.00 14.98
C SER A 52 -23.00 -15.54 15.32
N LEU A 53 -23.16 -14.69 14.28
CA LEU A 53 -23.42 -13.26 14.37
C LEU A 53 -24.50 -12.87 13.37
N ALA A 54 -25.39 -11.95 13.76
CA ALA A 54 -26.37 -11.36 12.86
C ALA A 54 -26.59 -9.88 13.18
N PHE A 55 -26.86 -9.09 12.14
CA PHE A 55 -27.31 -7.71 12.27
C PHE A 55 -28.75 -7.61 11.77
N VAL A 56 -29.58 -6.86 12.49
CA VAL A 56 -30.96 -6.56 12.15
C VAL A 56 -31.21 -5.06 12.22
N ASN A 57 -32.30 -4.60 11.59
CA ASN A 57 -32.70 -3.19 11.59
C ASN A 57 -31.58 -2.26 11.06
N ALA A 58 -30.80 -2.73 10.08
CA ALA A 58 -29.75 -1.97 9.43
C ALA A 58 -30.23 -1.34 8.11
N ASN A 59 -29.47 -0.37 7.61
CA ASN A 59 -29.49 0.07 6.20
C ASN A 59 -28.29 -0.59 5.51
N ILE A 60 -28.49 -1.72 4.83
CA ILE A 60 -27.39 -2.50 4.23
C ILE A 60 -27.19 -2.10 2.77
N LEU A 61 -26.03 -1.54 2.48
CA LEU A 61 -25.56 -1.25 1.13
C LEU A 61 -24.75 -2.45 0.63
N THR A 62 -25.40 -3.34 -0.10
CA THR A 62 -24.77 -4.62 -0.51
C THR A 62 -23.57 -4.45 -1.44
N CYS A 63 -23.46 -3.36 -2.15
CA CYS A 63 -22.42 -3.07 -3.14
C CYS A 63 -22.27 -4.14 -4.24
N ASN A 64 -23.27 -5.01 -4.42
CA ASN A 64 -23.36 -5.84 -5.60
C ASN A 64 -23.79 -5.00 -6.82
N ASN A 65 -23.78 -5.60 -8.01
CA ASN A 65 -24.10 -4.87 -9.24
C ASN A 65 -25.49 -4.23 -9.23
N ALA A 66 -26.46 -4.85 -8.56
CA ALA A 66 -27.84 -4.37 -8.46
C ALA A 66 -28.04 -3.37 -7.31
N MET A 67 -27.12 -3.33 -6.33
CA MET A 67 -27.30 -2.59 -5.06
C MET A 67 -28.59 -3.01 -4.35
N ASP A 68 -28.82 -4.33 -4.26
CA ASP A 68 -30.04 -4.87 -3.69
C ASP A 68 -30.28 -4.37 -2.27
N PRO A 69 -31.49 -3.84 -1.95
CA PRO A 69 -31.80 -3.34 -0.62
C PRO A 69 -31.87 -4.49 0.38
N ALA A 70 -31.25 -4.31 1.55
CA ALA A 70 -31.30 -5.26 2.64
C ALA A 70 -31.32 -4.54 3.98
N ASN A 71 -31.90 -5.19 5.02
CA ASN A 71 -31.94 -4.64 6.37
C ASN A 71 -31.49 -5.63 7.45
N ALA A 72 -31.07 -6.84 7.04
CA ALA A 72 -30.54 -7.85 7.92
C ALA A 72 -29.50 -8.73 7.20
N ILE A 73 -28.52 -9.21 7.96
CA ILE A 73 -27.46 -10.11 7.49
C ILE A 73 -27.14 -11.13 8.59
N ALA A 74 -26.90 -12.38 8.20
CA ALA A 74 -26.50 -13.47 9.08
C ALA A 74 -25.16 -14.05 8.64
N ILE A 75 -24.27 -14.28 9.61
CA ILE A 75 -22.89 -14.69 9.45
C ILE A 75 -22.65 -15.98 10.23
N GLN A 76 -21.98 -16.95 9.61
CA GLN A 76 -21.52 -18.16 10.26
C GLN A 76 -20.01 -18.33 10.02
N GLY A 77 -19.24 -18.34 11.12
CA GLY A 77 -17.79 -18.30 11.00
C GLY A 77 -17.35 -17.08 10.19
N ASP A 78 -16.57 -17.30 9.16
CA ASP A 78 -16.03 -16.24 8.28
C ASP A 78 -16.92 -15.93 7.05
N ARG A 79 -18.17 -16.50 6.95
CA ARG A 79 -19.00 -16.40 5.75
C ARG A 79 -20.37 -15.79 6.01
N ILE A 80 -20.84 -15.04 5.03
CA ILE A 80 -22.21 -14.57 4.95
C ILE A 80 -23.10 -15.75 4.55
N ILE A 81 -24.09 -16.11 5.36
CA ILE A 81 -25.01 -17.23 5.08
C ILE A 81 -26.41 -16.77 4.65
N ALA A 82 -26.78 -15.54 4.97
CA ALA A 82 -28.02 -14.92 4.50
C ALA A 82 -27.90 -13.40 4.52
N VAL A 83 -28.52 -12.72 3.57
CA VAL A 83 -28.65 -11.26 3.47
C VAL A 83 -29.99 -10.92 2.84
N GLY A 84 -30.65 -9.85 3.32
CA GLY A 84 -31.94 -9.42 2.83
C GLY A 84 -32.79 -8.79 3.92
N THR A 85 -34.06 -9.23 4.06
CA THR A 85 -34.94 -8.79 5.12
C THR A 85 -34.74 -9.61 6.40
N LYS A 86 -35.26 -9.14 7.54
CA LYS A 86 -35.25 -9.90 8.80
C LYS A 86 -35.83 -11.30 8.61
N ALA A 87 -36.93 -11.44 7.86
CA ALA A 87 -37.53 -12.74 7.55
C ALA A 87 -36.59 -13.69 6.77
N ASN A 88 -35.72 -13.16 5.94
CA ASN A 88 -34.73 -13.97 5.20
C ASN A 88 -33.68 -14.59 6.12
N ILE A 89 -33.30 -13.92 7.20
CA ILE A 89 -32.25 -14.41 8.11
C ILE A 89 -32.81 -15.23 9.28
N GLU A 90 -34.10 -15.08 9.62
CA GLU A 90 -34.74 -15.73 10.79
C GLU A 90 -34.51 -17.25 10.83
N PRO A 91 -34.58 -18.02 9.72
CA PRO A 91 -34.32 -19.46 9.72
C PRO A 91 -32.90 -19.86 10.14
N PHE A 92 -31.96 -18.91 10.13
CA PHE A 92 -30.55 -19.11 10.49
C PHE A 92 -30.22 -18.64 11.91
N LEU A 93 -31.21 -18.08 12.66
CA LEU A 93 -30.97 -17.61 14.03
C LEU A 93 -31.22 -18.74 15.03
N ALA A 94 -30.34 -18.86 16.02
CA ALA A 94 -30.48 -19.75 17.15
C ALA A 94 -30.32 -18.97 18.46
N LYS A 95 -30.60 -19.60 19.60
CA LYS A 95 -30.39 -18.97 20.92
C LYS A 95 -28.93 -18.57 21.17
N SER A 96 -27.98 -19.24 20.50
CA SER A 96 -26.55 -18.96 20.58
C SER A 96 -26.09 -17.86 19.63
N THR A 97 -26.94 -17.43 18.68
CA THR A 97 -26.58 -16.37 17.73
C THR A 97 -26.48 -15.04 18.47
N LYS A 98 -25.33 -14.36 18.32
CA LYS A 98 -25.17 -12.96 18.76
C LYS A 98 -25.92 -12.07 17.77
N VAL A 99 -27.09 -11.56 18.18
CA VAL A 99 -27.89 -10.63 17.35
C VAL A 99 -27.61 -9.21 17.80
N ILE A 100 -27.21 -8.37 16.86
CA ILE A 100 -26.96 -6.93 17.05
C ILE A 100 -28.10 -6.17 16.36
N ASP A 101 -28.84 -5.38 17.12
CA ASP A 101 -29.77 -4.39 16.57
C ASP A 101 -28.93 -3.19 16.08
N ALA A 102 -28.87 -3.01 14.77
CA ALA A 102 -28.11 -1.93 14.16
C ALA A 102 -28.79 -0.55 14.30
N ALA A 103 -30.04 -0.50 14.80
CA ALA A 103 -30.76 0.75 15.06
C ALA A 103 -30.71 1.77 13.91
N GLY A 104 -30.74 1.30 12.67
CA GLY A 104 -30.66 2.12 11.45
C GLY A 104 -29.25 2.46 10.99
N MET A 105 -28.19 1.98 11.66
CA MET A 105 -26.81 2.13 11.14
C MET A 105 -26.70 1.62 9.71
N THR A 106 -25.87 2.27 8.92
CA THR A 106 -25.54 1.81 7.57
C THR A 106 -24.45 0.76 7.62
N ILE A 107 -24.68 -0.38 6.96
CA ILE A 107 -23.69 -1.45 6.83
C ILE A 107 -23.22 -1.53 5.39
N THR A 108 -21.90 -1.49 5.18
CA THR A 108 -21.23 -1.67 3.89
C THR A 108 -20.35 -2.92 3.93
N PRO A 109 -19.90 -3.46 2.78
CA PRO A 109 -18.74 -4.35 2.76
C PRO A 109 -17.55 -3.69 3.47
N GLY A 110 -16.66 -4.49 4.03
CA GLY A 110 -15.37 -4.01 4.49
C GLY A 110 -14.65 -3.24 3.38
N LEU A 111 -14.13 -2.06 3.71
CA LEU A 111 -13.44 -1.24 2.72
C LEU A 111 -12.12 -1.89 2.30
N ILE A 112 -11.79 -1.74 1.02
CA ILE A 112 -10.54 -2.19 0.43
C ILE A 112 -9.75 -0.98 -0.02
N ASP A 113 -8.61 -0.72 0.62
CA ASP A 113 -7.66 0.28 0.15
C ASP A 113 -6.82 -0.32 -0.98
N SER A 114 -7.05 0.12 -2.22
CA SER A 114 -6.46 -0.52 -3.40
C SER A 114 -5.00 -0.12 -3.67
N HIS A 115 -4.45 0.79 -2.91
CA HIS A 115 -3.06 1.23 -3.04
C HIS A 115 -2.57 1.92 -1.77
N LEU A 116 -1.72 1.23 -1.03
CA LEU A 116 -0.97 1.81 0.08
C LEU A 116 0.34 1.04 0.30
N HIS A 117 1.22 1.58 1.15
CA HIS A 117 2.47 0.94 1.58
C HIS A 117 2.32 0.46 3.03
N PHE A 118 1.79 -0.76 3.22
CA PHE A 118 1.28 -1.19 4.52
C PHE A 118 2.35 -1.25 5.62
N ILE A 119 3.51 -1.87 5.34
CA ILE A 119 4.65 -1.84 6.29
C ILE A 119 5.17 -0.41 6.46
N GLY A 120 5.22 0.36 5.37
CA GLY A 120 5.61 1.77 5.39
C GLY A 120 4.68 2.64 6.25
N LEU A 121 3.38 2.35 6.28
CA LEU A 121 2.42 2.99 7.18
C LEU A 121 2.79 2.68 8.65
N GLY A 122 3.00 1.41 8.99
CA GLY A 122 3.41 1.02 10.34
C GLY A 122 4.73 1.64 10.78
N GLN A 123 5.69 1.77 9.87
CA GLN A 123 6.95 2.49 10.11
C GLN A 123 6.71 3.97 10.35
N SER A 124 5.89 4.63 9.53
CA SER A 124 5.62 6.06 9.63
C SER A 124 4.96 6.45 10.96
N LEU A 125 4.15 5.56 11.53
CA LEU A 125 3.54 5.75 12.84
C LEU A 125 4.56 5.74 14.01
N GLN A 126 5.80 5.33 13.73
CA GLN A 126 6.92 5.35 14.68
C GLN A 126 7.92 6.49 14.42
N MET A 127 7.73 7.31 13.37
CA MET A 127 8.59 8.44 12.98
C MET A 127 8.02 9.78 13.47
N LEU A 128 8.80 10.85 13.30
CA LEU A 128 8.28 12.21 13.47
C LEU A 128 7.27 12.52 12.38
N ASP A 129 6.03 12.80 12.77
CA ASP A 129 4.98 13.26 11.84
C ASP A 129 5.17 14.76 11.55
N LEU A 130 5.67 15.06 10.33
CA LEU A 130 5.92 16.41 9.83
C LEU A 130 4.77 16.94 8.97
N SER A 131 3.68 16.20 8.84
CA SER A 131 2.57 16.50 7.90
C SER A 131 1.80 17.77 8.26
N GLN A 132 1.87 18.21 9.51
CA GLN A 132 1.19 19.40 10.02
C GLN A 132 2.08 20.65 10.08
N ALA A 133 3.36 20.52 9.74
CA ALA A 133 4.27 21.66 9.73
C ALA A 133 3.93 22.63 8.60
N ASN A 134 3.70 23.91 8.94
CA ASN A 134 3.33 24.97 8.01
C ASN A 134 4.54 25.78 7.51
N SER A 135 5.74 25.46 7.98
CA SER A 135 7.00 26.07 7.59
C SER A 135 8.17 25.13 7.78
N TRP A 136 9.32 25.44 7.18
CA TRP A 136 10.56 24.72 7.40
C TRP A 136 11.08 24.91 8.84
N GLU A 137 10.93 26.09 9.40
CA GLU A 137 11.33 26.40 10.76
C GLU A 137 10.57 25.55 11.80
N GLU A 138 9.30 25.23 11.56
CA GLU A 138 8.55 24.28 12.39
C GLU A 138 9.14 22.86 12.28
N VAL A 139 9.50 22.41 11.08
CA VAL A 139 10.18 21.12 10.87
C VAL A 139 11.50 21.08 11.63
N GLU A 140 12.34 22.13 11.52
CA GLU A 140 13.59 22.23 12.27
C GLU A 140 13.36 22.14 13.78
N SER A 141 12.37 22.85 14.31
CA SER A 141 12.02 22.84 15.73
C SER A 141 11.61 21.44 16.22
N MET A 142 10.83 20.70 15.41
CA MET A 142 10.42 19.33 15.72
C MET A 142 11.63 18.38 15.77
N VAL A 143 12.56 18.51 14.82
CA VAL A 143 13.79 17.69 14.76
C VAL A 143 14.71 18.01 15.94
N VAL A 144 14.89 19.29 16.28
CA VAL A 144 15.67 19.72 17.47
C VAL A 144 15.06 19.15 18.74
N SER A 145 13.74 19.21 18.88
CA SER A 145 13.04 18.65 20.04
C SER A 145 13.24 17.13 20.18
N ALA A 146 13.34 16.42 19.06
CA ALA A 146 13.65 14.99 19.04
C ALA A 146 15.12 14.72 19.41
N SER A 147 16.06 15.52 18.88
CA SER A 147 17.49 15.35 19.12
C SER A 147 17.86 15.48 20.61
N MET A 148 17.13 16.32 21.36
CA MET A 148 17.34 16.49 22.78
C MET A 148 16.99 15.27 23.64
N ARG A 149 16.21 14.33 23.09
CA ARG A 149 15.71 13.14 23.79
C ARG A 149 16.41 11.85 23.38
N LEU A 150 17.23 11.90 22.36
CA LEU A 150 17.90 10.73 21.78
C LEU A 150 19.39 10.71 22.14
N PRO A 151 20.00 9.53 22.28
CA PRO A 151 21.46 9.42 22.39
C PRO A 151 22.16 9.98 21.15
N LYS A 152 23.31 10.62 21.32
CA LYS A 152 24.14 11.10 20.21
C LYS A 152 24.48 9.98 19.24
N GLY A 153 24.47 10.27 17.95
CA GLY A 153 24.70 9.31 16.88
C GLY A 153 23.43 8.56 16.43
N THR A 154 22.33 8.67 17.16
CA THR A 154 21.04 8.08 16.73
C THR A 154 20.50 8.83 15.52
N TRP A 155 20.06 8.08 14.51
CA TRP A 155 19.36 8.63 13.36
C TRP A 155 18.00 9.21 13.80
N ILE A 156 17.66 10.36 13.25
CA ILE A 156 16.33 10.97 13.41
C ILE A 156 15.58 10.82 12.09
N ASP A 157 14.51 10.04 12.13
CA ASP A 157 13.63 9.82 11.01
C ASP A 157 12.35 10.64 11.14
N GLY A 158 11.97 11.31 10.08
CA GLY A 158 10.70 12.04 9.98
C GLY A 158 10.07 11.88 8.61
N ARG A 159 8.75 12.15 8.52
CA ARG A 159 7.99 12.05 7.27
C ARG A 159 6.88 13.09 7.21
N GLY A 160 6.56 13.55 5.99
CA GLY A 160 5.34 14.30 5.73
C GLY A 160 5.54 15.76 5.37
N TRP A 161 6.78 16.29 5.38
CA TRP A 161 7.03 17.67 4.94
C TRP A 161 6.74 17.85 3.43
N HIS A 162 6.26 19.04 3.06
CA HIS A 162 5.96 19.38 1.66
C HIS A 162 6.11 20.89 1.42
N GLN A 163 7.14 21.29 0.67
CA GLN A 163 7.51 22.68 0.46
C GLN A 163 6.41 23.55 -0.18
N SER A 164 5.56 22.97 -1.04
CA SER A 164 4.47 23.71 -1.69
C SER A 164 3.24 23.93 -0.78
N LYS A 165 3.22 23.30 0.41
CA LYS A 165 2.15 23.47 1.41
C LYS A 165 2.54 24.47 2.51
N TRP A 166 3.77 24.99 2.49
CA TRP A 166 4.23 25.97 3.46
C TRP A 166 3.75 27.38 3.12
N THR A 167 3.60 28.21 4.15
CA THR A 167 3.15 29.59 4.02
C THR A 167 4.14 30.49 3.28
N ALA A 168 5.42 30.13 3.31
CA ALA A 168 6.50 30.82 2.59
C ALA A 168 7.63 29.83 2.24
N PRO A 169 8.38 30.08 1.17
CA PRO A 169 9.59 29.30 0.86
C PRO A 169 10.63 29.39 1.99
N PRO A 170 11.39 28.33 2.26
CA PRO A 170 12.47 28.33 3.25
C PRO A 170 13.54 29.40 2.94
N LYS A 171 14.16 29.94 3.96
CA LYS A 171 15.31 30.86 3.78
C LYS A 171 16.47 30.14 3.09
N GLY A 172 17.05 30.78 2.06
CA GLY A 172 18.15 30.21 1.29
C GLY A 172 17.77 28.95 0.51
N ASN A 173 16.50 28.82 0.12
CA ASN A 173 16.00 27.72 -0.68
C ASN A 173 16.62 27.65 -2.07
N VAL A 174 16.57 26.46 -2.68
CA VAL A 174 16.87 26.23 -4.09
C VAL A 174 15.61 25.62 -4.70
N ASP A 175 15.02 26.24 -5.70
CA ASP A 175 13.77 25.82 -6.35
C ASP A 175 12.64 25.55 -5.35
N GLY A 176 12.57 26.33 -4.26
CA GLY A 176 11.58 26.17 -3.20
C GLY A 176 11.92 25.12 -2.13
N TYR A 177 13.00 24.34 -2.32
CA TYR A 177 13.42 23.30 -1.37
C TYR A 177 14.34 23.84 -0.26
N PRO A 178 14.26 23.26 0.96
CA PRO A 178 15.10 23.67 2.07
C PRO A 178 16.58 23.34 1.84
N ASN A 179 17.47 24.15 2.46
CA ASN A 179 18.89 23.87 2.54
C ASN A 179 19.26 23.31 3.91
N HIS A 180 20.15 22.32 3.94
CA HIS A 180 20.53 21.61 5.17
C HIS A 180 21.28 22.46 6.21
N LYS A 181 21.88 23.61 5.82
CA LYS A 181 22.86 24.34 6.63
C LYS A 181 22.34 24.70 8.05
N ALA A 182 21.14 25.26 8.14
CA ALA A 182 20.57 25.66 9.43
C ALA A 182 20.32 24.44 10.33
N LEU A 183 19.64 23.41 9.82
CA LEU A 183 19.38 22.17 10.57
C LEU A 183 20.67 21.45 10.97
N SER A 184 21.70 21.45 10.11
CA SER A 184 22.98 20.81 10.40
C SER A 184 23.74 21.46 11.56
N VAL A 185 23.63 22.78 11.71
CA VAL A 185 24.24 23.50 12.85
C VAL A 185 23.61 23.10 14.18
N VAL A 186 22.32 22.91 14.22
CA VAL A 186 21.58 22.61 15.47
C VAL A 186 21.46 21.09 15.75
N THR A 187 21.81 20.23 14.79
CA THR A 187 21.82 18.77 14.96
C THR A 187 23.14 18.11 14.53
N PRO A 188 24.32 18.63 15.00
CA PRO A 188 25.63 18.16 14.51
C PRO A 188 25.93 16.70 14.88
N ASP A 189 25.36 16.23 15.99
CA ASP A 189 25.60 14.91 16.56
C ASP A 189 24.59 13.85 16.10
N HIS A 190 23.58 14.24 15.32
CA HIS A 190 22.51 13.33 14.85
C HIS A 190 22.42 13.34 13.35
N PRO A 191 22.59 12.19 12.67
CA PRO A 191 22.20 12.07 11.27
C PRO A 191 20.68 12.16 11.17
N VAL A 192 20.18 13.03 10.28
CA VAL A 192 18.74 13.28 10.08
C VAL A 192 18.36 12.90 8.67
N VAL A 193 17.26 12.15 8.51
CA VAL A 193 16.63 11.90 7.23
C VAL A 193 15.12 12.15 7.33
N LEU A 194 14.62 13.07 6.51
CA LEU A 194 13.22 13.46 6.48
C LEU A 194 12.62 13.12 5.14
N THR A 195 11.68 12.19 5.12
CA THR A 195 11.01 11.77 3.88
C THR A 195 9.92 12.79 3.53
N HIS A 196 9.96 13.28 2.28
CA HIS A 196 8.91 14.15 1.73
C HIS A 196 7.55 13.43 1.74
N ALA A 197 6.45 14.17 1.84
CA ALA A 197 5.09 13.62 1.88
C ALA A 197 4.84 12.63 0.74
N SER A 198 5.25 12.99 -0.49
CA SER A 198 5.09 12.11 -1.67
C SER A 198 5.89 10.80 -1.61
N GLY A 199 6.89 10.66 -0.72
CA GLY A 199 7.82 9.52 -0.75
C GLY A 199 8.88 9.57 -1.87
N HIS A 200 8.79 10.53 -2.79
CA HIS A 200 9.67 10.67 -3.96
C HIS A 200 10.87 11.59 -3.74
N ALA A 201 11.03 12.14 -2.55
CA ALA A 201 12.21 12.87 -2.13
C ALA A 201 12.52 12.61 -0.66
N ASN A 202 13.79 12.75 -0.27
CA ASN A 202 14.17 12.89 1.11
C ASN A 202 15.10 14.10 1.29
N PHE A 203 15.14 14.58 2.53
CA PHE A 203 16.08 15.58 2.98
C PHE A 203 17.04 14.93 3.98
N ALA A 204 18.33 15.28 3.90
CA ALA A 204 19.37 14.82 4.81
C ALA A 204 20.22 16.00 5.29
N ASN A 205 20.55 16.00 6.58
CA ASN A 205 21.49 16.97 7.12
C ASN A 205 22.94 16.60 6.79
N GLU A 206 23.91 17.47 7.12
CA GLU A 206 25.32 17.26 6.85
C GLU A 206 25.87 15.98 7.48
N ALA A 207 25.46 15.65 8.72
CA ALA A 207 25.88 14.42 9.40
C ALA A 207 25.45 13.17 8.62
N ALA A 208 24.22 13.12 8.11
CA ALA A 208 23.73 12.03 7.29
C ALA A 208 24.42 11.95 5.93
N MET A 209 24.65 13.10 5.27
CA MET A 209 25.38 13.17 4.00
C MET A 209 26.82 12.71 4.15
N LYS A 210 27.51 13.11 5.23
CA LYS A 210 28.88 12.67 5.55
C LYS A 210 28.97 11.15 5.71
N ILE A 211 28.03 10.55 6.43
CA ILE A 211 27.94 9.08 6.59
C ILE A 211 27.70 8.40 5.22
N ALA A 212 26.90 9.03 4.37
CA ALA A 212 26.61 8.54 3.03
C ALA A 212 27.78 8.72 2.05
N GLY A 213 28.79 9.53 2.37
CA GLY A 213 29.88 9.89 1.47
C GLY A 213 29.40 10.77 0.32
N VAL A 214 28.39 11.63 0.59
CA VAL A 214 27.81 12.52 -0.40
C VAL A 214 28.49 13.88 -0.33
N ASP A 215 29.00 14.33 -1.47
CA ASP A 215 29.66 15.60 -1.69
C ASP A 215 29.28 16.19 -3.07
N ARG A 216 29.98 17.26 -3.47
CA ARG A 216 29.76 17.95 -4.74
C ARG A 216 30.06 17.09 -5.98
N ASP A 217 30.94 16.09 -5.84
CA ASP A 217 31.43 15.24 -6.93
C ASP A 217 30.70 13.89 -6.99
N THR A 218 29.75 13.68 -6.08
CA THR A 218 28.96 12.45 -5.99
C THR A 218 28.18 12.19 -7.27
N ALA A 219 28.39 11.00 -7.87
CA ALA A 219 27.68 10.55 -9.06
C ALA A 219 26.18 10.36 -8.74
N VAL A 220 25.34 10.94 -9.58
CA VAL A 220 23.89 10.83 -9.44
C VAL A 220 23.40 9.47 -9.98
N PRO A 221 22.68 8.66 -9.21
CA PRO A 221 22.09 7.43 -9.70
C PRO A 221 21.13 7.70 -10.87
N ARG A 222 21.09 6.79 -11.84
CA ARG A 222 20.16 6.90 -12.98
C ARG A 222 18.71 7.02 -12.47
N GLY A 223 17.96 7.97 -13.03
CA GLY A 223 16.58 8.23 -12.62
C GLY A 223 16.47 8.87 -11.23
N GLY A 224 17.55 9.51 -10.76
CA GLY A 224 17.57 10.28 -9.53
C GLY A 224 18.13 11.67 -9.77
N GLU A 225 18.05 12.52 -8.74
CA GLU A 225 18.62 13.86 -8.74
C GLU A 225 19.07 14.26 -7.35
N ILE A 226 20.24 14.90 -7.27
CA ILE A 226 20.76 15.56 -6.07
C ILE A 226 20.66 17.06 -6.31
N LEU A 227 19.82 17.75 -5.53
CA LEU A 227 19.71 19.20 -5.65
C LEU A 227 20.98 19.87 -5.10
N LYS A 228 21.52 20.84 -5.85
CA LYS A 228 22.76 21.52 -5.55
C LYS A 228 22.56 23.05 -5.53
N ASP A 229 23.35 23.73 -4.72
CA ASP A 229 23.43 25.20 -4.74
C ASP A 229 24.23 25.70 -5.96
N ALA A 230 24.34 27.03 -6.12
CA ALA A 230 25.04 27.66 -7.22
C ALA A 230 26.54 27.29 -7.26
N ASP A 231 27.13 26.88 -6.14
CA ASP A 231 28.53 26.45 -6.05
C ASP A 231 28.69 24.95 -6.32
N GLY A 232 27.61 24.23 -6.61
CA GLY A 232 27.56 22.82 -6.89
C GLY A 232 27.55 21.92 -5.65
N ASN A 233 27.34 22.46 -4.45
CA ASN A 233 27.26 21.66 -3.22
C ASN A 233 25.83 21.11 -3.03
N PRO A 234 25.67 19.85 -2.58
CA PRO A 234 24.36 19.29 -2.25
C PRO A 234 23.65 20.14 -1.18
N ILE A 235 22.39 20.47 -1.39
CA ILE A 235 21.58 21.22 -0.41
C ILE A 235 20.90 20.30 0.63
N GLY A 236 21.11 18.99 0.52
CA GLY A 236 20.49 17.99 1.39
C GLY A 236 19.25 17.32 0.80
N VAL A 237 18.78 17.71 -0.39
CA VAL A 237 17.58 17.13 -1.02
C VAL A 237 17.96 16.14 -2.13
N PHE A 238 17.39 14.94 -2.03
CA PHE A 238 17.62 13.81 -2.94
C PHE A 238 16.27 13.36 -3.51
N ARG A 239 16.12 13.39 -4.85
CA ARG A 239 14.88 13.00 -5.52
C ARG A 239 15.01 11.61 -6.15
N GLU A 240 13.91 10.87 -6.18
CA GLU A 240 13.74 9.57 -6.80
C GLU A 240 14.87 8.59 -6.41
N ASN A 241 15.55 7.97 -7.37
CA ASN A 241 16.58 6.97 -7.10
C ASN A 241 17.78 7.50 -6.30
N ALA A 242 17.99 8.82 -6.26
CA ALA A 242 19.06 9.42 -5.45
C ALA A 242 18.84 9.25 -3.93
N GLN A 243 17.59 9.10 -3.48
CA GLN A 243 17.27 8.79 -2.07
C GLN A 243 18.02 7.56 -1.55
N SER A 244 18.33 6.60 -2.45
CA SER A 244 19.02 5.37 -2.10
C SER A 244 20.44 5.59 -1.55
N LEU A 245 21.07 6.74 -1.82
CA LEU A 245 22.39 7.08 -1.27
C LEU A 245 22.32 7.20 0.26
N ILE A 246 21.35 7.95 0.76
CA ILE A 246 21.14 8.17 2.21
C ILE A 246 20.60 6.90 2.87
N ARG A 247 19.59 6.26 2.30
CA ARG A 247 18.98 5.04 2.86
C ARG A 247 19.98 3.90 3.00
N ARG A 248 20.87 3.69 2.01
CA ARG A 248 21.94 2.67 2.11
C ARG A 248 22.96 3.00 3.19
N ALA A 249 23.27 4.29 3.40
CA ALA A 249 24.16 4.72 4.48
C ALA A 249 23.52 4.47 5.85
N GLN A 250 22.26 4.83 6.03
CA GLN A 250 21.49 4.55 7.24
C GLN A 250 21.47 3.04 7.55
N MET A 251 21.13 2.19 6.58
CA MET A 251 21.11 0.73 6.77
C MET A 251 22.48 0.12 7.13
N ARG A 252 23.59 0.74 6.69
CA ARG A 252 24.95 0.28 7.04
C ARG A 252 25.38 0.65 8.45
N THR A 253 24.87 1.76 8.97
CA THR A 253 25.28 2.32 10.25
C THR A 253 24.30 2.03 11.39
N THR A 254 23.08 1.65 11.05
CA THR A 254 22.12 1.16 12.04
C THR A 254 22.51 -0.25 12.47
N GLU A 255 22.42 -0.55 13.75
CA GLU A 255 22.68 -1.88 14.30
C GLU A 255 21.82 -2.92 13.57
N ARG A 256 22.45 -4.00 13.10
CA ARG A 256 21.72 -5.05 12.40
C ARG A 256 20.90 -5.84 13.40
N LEU A 257 19.59 -5.72 13.31
CA LEU A 257 18.68 -6.56 14.06
C LEU A 257 18.92 -8.04 13.71
N SER A 258 18.84 -8.91 14.69
CA SER A 258 18.74 -10.35 14.45
C SER A 258 17.49 -10.67 13.64
N GLU A 259 17.42 -11.85 13.07
CA GLU A 259 16.24 -12.29 12.30
C GLU A 259 14.97 -12.27 13.17
N GLU A 260 15.09 -12.63 14.45
CA GLU A 260 13.97 -12.60 15.40
C GLU A 260 13.52 -11.18 15.73
N GLU A 261 14.45 -10.27 16.02
CA GLU A 261 14.15 -8.84 16.25
C GLU A 261 13.54 -8.19 15.00
N SER A 262 14.08 -8.49 13.82
CA SER A 262 13.53 -7.98 12.55
C SER A 262 12.10 -8.46 12.32
N ARG A 263 11.82 -9.74 12.63
CA ARG A 263 10.48 -10.31 12.55
C ARG A 263 9.53 -9.65 13.56
N ALA A 264 9.96 -9.47 14.80
CA ALA A 264 9.17 -8.81 15.84
C ALA A 264 8.87 -7.35 15.49
N ALA A 265 9.86 -6.61 15.00
CA ALA A 265 9.68 -5.23 14.54
C ALA A 265 8.67 -5.15 13.39
N THR A 266 8.78 -6.04 12.40
CA THR A 266 7.82 -6.07 11.29
C THR A 266 6.40 -6.42 11.77
N LEU A 267 6.25 -7.37 12.69
CA LEU A 267 4.94 -7.70 13.24
C LEU A 267 4.32 -6.50 13.97
N THR A 268 5.12 -5.76 14.75
CA THR A 268 4.68 -4.52 15.40
C THR A 268 4.21 -3.47 14.37
N GLN A 269 4.96 -3.29 13.28
CA GLN A 269 4.58 -2.39 12.19
C GLN A 269 3.26 -2.80 11.53
N LEU A 270 3.09 -4.10 11.26
CA LEU A 270 1.83 -4.63 10.70
C LEU A 270 0.64 -4.40 11.65
N GLN A 271 0.84 -4.58 12.97
CA GLN A 271 -0.21 -4.36 13.96
C GLN A 271 -0.62 -2.89 14.02
N LEU A 272 0.35 -1.95 14.11
CA LEU A 272 0.08 -0.51 14.10
C LEU A 272 -0.67 -0.07 12.84
N ALA A 273 -0.22 -0.53 11.66
CA ALA A 273 -0.90 -0.24 10.40
C ALA A 273 -2.31 -0.86 10.37
N GLY A 274 -2.46 -2.09 10.87
CA GLY A 274 -3.73 -2.79 10.95
C GLY A 274 -4.74 -2.07 11.83
N GLU A 275 -4.35 -1.66 13.03
CA GLU A 275 -5.19 -0.87 13.93
C GLU A 275 -5.65 0.45 13.28
N ALA A 276 -4.72 1.15 12.61
CA ALA A 276 -5.05 2.39 11.90
C ALA A 276 -6.06 2.16 10.77
N CYS A 277 -5.93 1.07 10.01
CA CYS A 277 -6.84 0.69 8.93
C CYS A 277 -8.21 0.23 9.46
N LEU A 278 -8.23 -0.71 10.42
CA LEU A 278 -9.48 -1.29 10.95
C LEU A 278 -10.36 -0.24 11.63
N LYS A 279 -9.76 0.73 12.31
CA LYS A 279 -10.47 1.88 12.89
C LYS A 279 -11.19 2.74 11.84
N GLN A 280 -10.74 2.68 10.59
CA GLN A 280 -11.34 3.39 9.45
C GLN A 280 -12.24 2.47 8.60
N GLY A 281 -12.50 1.24 9.04
CA GLY A 281 -13.33 0.28 8.32
C GLY A 281 -12.61 -0.40 7.14
N ILE A 282 -11.29 -0.27 7.01
CA ILE A 282 -10.51 -0.94 5.97
C ILE A 282 -10.17 -2.35 6.47
N THR A 283 -10.71 -3.37 5.80
CA THR A 283 -10.52 -4.79 6.13
C THR A 283 -9.55 -5.49 5.18
N SER A 284 -9.26 -4.87 4.04
CA SER A 284 -8.33 -5.39 3.04
C SER A 284 -7.49 -4.27 2.42
N VAL A 285 -6.25 -4.58 2.07
CA VAL A 285 -5.31 -3.62 1.47
C VAL A 285 -4.57 -4.24 0.30
N HIS A 286 -4.22 -3.41 -0.71
CA HIS A 286 -3.28 -3.78 -1.74
C HIS A 286 -1.93 -3.11 -1.45
N ASP A 287 -0.96 -3.89 -0.96
CA ASP A 287 0.38 -3.40 -0.60
C ASP A 287 1.20 -3.14 -1.87
N ALA A 288 1.53 -1.88 -2.09
CA ALA A 288 2.09 -1.37 -3.34
C ALA A 288 3.62 -1.51 -3.41
N GLY A 289 4.16 -2.60 -2.94
CA GLY A 289 5.52 -2.99 -3.21
C GLY A 289 6.32 -3.57 -2.06
N SER A 290 6.37 -4.90 -1.99
CA SER A 290 7.19 -5.69 -1.07
C SER A 290 8.20 -6.55 -1.81
N SER A 291 9.32 -6.92 -1.15
CA SER A 291 10.29 -7.88 -1.69
C SER A 291 9.76 -9.32 -1.60
N PHE A 292 10.33 -10.25 -2.35
CA PHE A 292 10.06 -11.67 -2.14
C PHE A 292 10.41 -12.15 -0.73
N ALA A 293 11.44 -11.58 -0.11
CA ALA A 293 11.79 -11.89 1.28
C ALA A 293 10.68 -11.45 2.24
N THR A 294 10.17 -10.23 2.07
CA THR A 294 9.02 -9.73 2.82
C THR A 294 7.77 -10.56 2.57
N ALA A 295 7.48 -10.91 1.33
CA ALA A 295 6.33 -11.74 0.98
C ALA A 295 6.37 -13.13 1.66
N ARG A 296 7.55 -13.77 1.73
CA ARG A 296 7.72 -15.03 2.49
C ARG A 296 7.44 -14.85 3.98
N MET A 297 7.86 -13.74 4.58
CA MET A 297 7.57 -13.44 5.99
C MET A 297 6.07 -13.20 6.21
N LEU A 298 5.42 -12.42 5.33
CA LEU A 298 3.97 -12.21 5.36
C LEU A 298 3.21 -13.53 5.19
N LYS A 299 3.69 -14.44 4.31
CA LYS A 299 3.11 -15.77 4.15
C LYS A 299 3.12 -16.55 5.47
N ARG A 300 4.25 -16.55 6.18
CA ARG A 300 4.34 -17.19 7.49
C ARG A 300 3.39 -16.55 8.51
N PHE A 301 3.27 -15.22 8.53
CA PHE A 301 2.31 -14.53 9.40
C PHE A 301 0.86 -14.89 9.06
N ALA A 302 0.52 -15.01 7.76
CA ALA A 302 -0.80 -15.45 7.32
C ALA A 302 -1.09 -16.89 7.80
N GLU A 303 -0.15 -17.83 7.61
CA GLU A 303 -0.27 -19.22 8.05
C GLU A 303 -0.44 -19.34 9.58
N LEU A 304 0.15 -18.42 10.34
CA LEU A 304 0.04 -18.35 11.81
C LEU A 304 -1.16 -17.50 12.28
N ARG A 305 -2.00 -16.97 11.36
CA ARG A 305 -3.13 -16.07 11.65
C ARG A 305 -2.70 -14.81 12.42
N GLN A 306 -1.54 -14.24 12.08
CA GLN A 306 -0.97 -13.05 12.71
C GLN A 306 -1.12 -11.79 11.85
N LEU A 307 -1.61 -11.91 10.61
CA LEU A 307 -1.93 -10.71 9.81
C LEU A 307 -3.18 -10.02 10.38
N PRO A 308 -3.12 -8.70 10.60
CA PRO A 308 -4.23 -7.97 11.22
C PRO A 308 -5.42 -7.76 10.29
N LEU A 309 -5.21 -7.86 8.97
CA LEU A 309 -6.21 -7.71 7.93
C LEU A 309 -5.77 -8.43 6.65
N ARG A 310 -6.63 -8.44 5.61
CA ARG A 310 -6.31 -9.10 4.34
C ARG A 310 -5.38 -8.26 3.48
N MET A 311 -4.44 -8.92 2.82
CA MET A 311 -3.41 -8.27 2.01
C MET A 311 -3.33 -8.89 0.60
N ALA A 312 -3.43 -8.06 -0.43
CA ALA A 312 -2.99 -8.38 -1.79
C ALA A 312 -1.65 -7.67 -2.04
N VAL A 313 -0.57 -8.45 -2.11
CA VAL A 313 0.80 -7.92 -2.14
C VAL A 313 1.34 -7.91 -3.55
N MET A 314 1.94 -6.78 -3.94
CA MET A 314 2.66 -6.61 -5.20
C MET A 314 4.16 -6.75 -4.95
N ILE A 315 4.84 -7.59 -5.71
CA ILE A 315 6.30 -7.75 -5.62
C ILE A 315 7.00 -6.61 -6.35
N ARG A 316 7.94 -5.96 -5.67
CA ARG A 316 8.74 -4.85 -6.23
C ARG A 316 10.21 -5.22 -6.25
N GLU A 317 10.63 -5.87 -7.34
CA GLU A 317 12.00 -6.28 -7.59
C GLU A 317 12.37 -6.14 -9.07
N GLY A 318 13.66 -6.17 -9.40
CA GLY A 318 14.16 -6.11 -10.77
C GLY A 318 13.92 -7.41 -11.56
N SER A 319 14.02 -7.31 -12.88
CA SER A 319 13.67 -8.41 -13.80
C SER A 319 14.43 -9.71 -13.54
N ASP A 320 15.69 -9.65 -13.08
CA ASP A 320 16.49 -10.87 -12.81
C ASP A 320 15.96 -11.62 -11.58
N SER A 321 15.62 -10.90 -10.50
CA SER A 321 15.00 -11.47 -9.31
C SER A 321 13.60 -12.02 -9.60
N LEU A 322 12.81 -11.27 -10.39
CA LEU A 322 11.49 -11.70 -10.85
C LEU A 322 11.59 -13.01 -11.66
N ALA A 323 12.48 -13.06 -12.66
CA ALA A 323 12.67 -14.25 -13.49
C ALA A 323 13.04 -15.50 -12.67
N ALA A 324 13.80 -15.33 -11.59
CA ALA A 324 14.23 -16.42 -10.74
C ALA A 324 13.16 -16.95 -9.78
N GLN A 325 12.16 -16.13 -9.40
CA GLN A 325 11.28 -16.43 -8.27
C GLN A 325 9.79 -16.45 -8.60
N MET A 326 9.32 -15.85 -9.71
CA MET A 326 7.88 -15.73 -10.02
C MET A 326 7.16 -17.06 -10.10
N GLU A 327 7.80 -18.12 -10.61
CA GLU A 327 7.18 -19.44 -10.79
C GLU A 327 6.73 -20.09 -9.48
N THR A 328 7.48 -19.86 -8.39
CA THR A 328 7.26 -20.51 -7.09
C THR A 328 6.62 -19.61 -6.03
N HIS A 329 6.51 -18.30 -6.29
CA HIS A 329 6.06 -17.33 -5.30
C HIS A 329 4.69 -16.71 -5.62
N LYS A 330 3.93 -17.27 -6.55
CA LYS A 330 2.55 -16.87 -6.80
C LYS A 330 1.63 -17.61 -5.85
N TRP A 331 1.03 -16.88 -4.91
CA TRP A 331 0.17 -17.46 -3.88
C TRP A 331 -1.20 -16.79 -3.87
N ASN A 332 -2.25 -17.59 -3.74
CA ASN A 332 -3.61 -17.10 -3.62
C ASN A 332 -4.23 -17.65 -2.32
N ASN A 333 -4.95 -16.79 -1.61
CA ASN A 333 -5.78 -17.16 -0.46
C ASN A 333 -5.02 -17.91 0.66
N VAL A 334 -3.76 -17.57 0.93
CA VAL A 334 -2.99 -18.15 2.04
C VAL A 334 -3.58 -17.68 3.37
N GLY A 335 -3.63 -18.57 4.38
CA GLY A 335 -4.14 -18.27 5.72
C GLY A 335 -5.62 -17.87 5.68
N ASP A 336 -6.47 -18.70 5.08
CA ASP A 336 -7.92 -18.47 4.95
C ASP A 336 -8.27 -17.15 4.25
N GLY A 337 -7.51 -16.82 3.19
CA GLY A 337 -7.73 -15.62 2.37
C GLY A 337 -7.11 -14.33 2.93
N PHE A 338 -6.21 -14.42 3.92
CA PHE A 338 -5.53 -13.23 4.45
C PHE A 338 -4.36 -12.76 3.59
N LEU A 339 -3.78 -13.61 2.73
CA LEU A 339 -2.69 -13.18 1.86
C LEU A 339 -2.85 -13.70 0.43
N THR A 340 -2.71 -12.78 -0.52
CA THR A 340 -2.55 -13.07 -1.95
C THR A 340 -1.31 -12.36 -2.48
N VAL A 341 -0.45 -13.08 -3.23
CA VAL A 341 0.74 -12.55 -3.88
C VAL A 341 0.69 -13.00 -5.34
N ARG A 342 0.30 -12.11 -6.25
CA ARG A 342 0.17 -12.41 -7.68
C ARG A 342 0.42 -11.21 -8.59
N SER A 343 0.93 -10.13 -8.04
CA SER A 343 1.12 -8.88 -8.76
C SER A 343 2.56 -8.39 -8.62
N VAL A 344 3.04 -7.67 -9.64
CA VAL A 344 4.34 -7.00 -9.66
C VAL A 344 4.12 -5.50 -9.68
N LYS A 345 4.85 -4.74 -8.85
CA LYS A 345 4.88 -3.27 -8.83
C LYS A 345 6.18 -2.76 -9.39
N ILE A 346 6.11 -1.81 -10.29
CA ILE A 346 7.25 -0.97 -10.70
C ILE A 346 6.83 0.51 -10.72
N SER A 347 7.82 1.40 -10.68
CA SER A 347 7.59 2.83 -10.89
C SER A 347 8.36 3.26 -12.14
N ILE A 348 7.66 3.90 -13.10
CA ILE A 348 8.30 4.35 -14.34
C ILE A 348 8.70 5.82 -14.28
N ASP A 349 8.05 6.60 -13.40
CA ASP A 349 8.37 8.00 -13.14
C ASP A 349 8.24 8.34 -11.65
N GLY A 350 8.33 9.62 -11.32
CA GLY A 350 8.15 10.17 -9.99
C GLY A 350 6.89 11.02 -9.85
N ALA A 351 6.79 11.75 -8.71
CA ALA A 351 5.62 12.57 -8.38
C ALA A 351 5.66 13.96 -9.05
N LEU A 352 4.48 14.56 -9.28
CA LEU A 352 4.35 15.88 -9.91
C LEU A 352 4.93 17.00 -9.03
N GLY A 353 4.60 17.00 -7.73
CA GLY A 353 5.01 18.04 -6.78
C GLY A 353 6.51 18.31 -6.76
N PRO A 354 7.39 17.27 -6.68
CA PRO A 354 8.84 17.42 -6.76
C PRO A 354 9.40 17.42 -8.20
N HIS A 355 8.61 17.69 -9.24
CA HIS A 355 9.01 17.70 -10.66
C HIS A 355 9.58 16.36 -11.17
N GLY A 356 9.18 15.25 -10.57
CA GLY A 356 9.60 13.89 -10.95
C GLY A 356 8.70 13.22 -11.99
N ALA A 357 7.44 13.63 -12.10
CA ALA A 357 6.49 13.06 -13.07
C ALA A 357 6.96 13.28 -14.51
N TRP A 358 7.01 12.21 -15.31
CA TRP A 358 7.54 12.26 -16.68
C TRP A 358 6.47 12.73 -17.66
N LEU A 359 6.68 13.93 -18.20
CA LEU A 359 5.72 14.66 -19.01
C LEU A 359 6.06 14.64 -20.50
N LEU A 360 5.03 14.80 -21.34
CA LEU A 360 5.17 14.99 -22.80
C LEU A 360 5.77 16.37 -23.15
N GLU A 361 5.36 17.39 -22.41
CA GLU A 361 5.87 18.76 -22.51
C GLU A 361 6.57 19.12 -21.18
N PRO A 362 7.59 20.01 -21.18
CA PRO A 362 8.24 20.46 -19.96
C PRO A 362 7.25 21.02 -18.92
N TYR A 363 7.68 21.05 -17.66
CA TYR A 363 6.96 21.74 -16.61
C TYR A 363 6.77 23.22 -16.92
N SER A 364 5.57 23.76 -16.64
CA SER A 364 5.27 25.15 -16.94
C SER A 364 6.05 26.14 -16.07
N ASP A 365 6.29 25.76 -14.81
CA ASP A 365 7.06 26.55 -13.84
C ASP A 365 8.57 26.20 -13.82
N LEU A 366 8.98 25.12 -14.47
CA LEU A 366 10.38 24.72 -14.60
C LEU A 366 10.65 24.16 -16.01
N PRO A 367 10.73 25.03 -17.06
CA PRO A 367 10.83 24.61 -18.46
C PRO A 367 12.10 23.87 -18.84
N THR A 368 13.05 23.74 -17.93
CA THR A 368 14.32 23.02 -18.13
C THR A 368 14.19 21.51 -17.97
N THR A 369 13.06 21.02 -17.48
CA THR A 369 12.83 19.59 -17.28
C THR A 369 11.42 19.17 -17.70
N ALA A 370 11.29 17.91 -18.13
CA ALA A 370 10.03 17.20 -18.36
C ALA A 370 9.86 16.03 -17.38
N GLY A 371 10.57 16.03 -16.26
CA GLY A 371 10.54 14.97 -15.26
C GLY A 371 11.56 13.86 -15.49
N LEU A 372 11.39 12.76 -14.78
CA LEU A 372 12.38 11.68 -14.68
C LEU A 372 11.77 10.32 -15.05
N ASN A 373 12.40 9.63 -16.01
CA ASN A 373 12.16 8.20 -16.22
C ASN A 373 13.04 7.39 -15.26
N THR A 374 12.42 6.70 -14.30
CA THR A 374 13.11 5.96 -13.23
C THR A 374 13.53 4.54 -13.64
N VAL A 375 12.85 3.95 -14.64
CA VAL A 375 13.14 2.61 -15.19
C VAL A 375 13.15 2.67 -16.70
N SER A 376 14.18 2.09 -17.35
CA SER A 376 14.23 2.11 -18.82
C SER A 376 13.07 1.34 -19.45
N ILE A 377 12.64 1.74 -20.64
CA ILE A 377 11.56 1.07 -21.38
C ILE A 377 11.94 -0.39 -21.72
N GLU A 378 13.22 -0.67 -21.93
CA GLU A 378 13.73 -2.03 -22.15
C GLU A 378 13.54 -2.90 -20.92
N GLU A 379 13.92 -2.43 -19.73
CA GLU A 379 13.74 -3.16 -18.47
C GLU A 379 12.26 -3.31 -18.15
N PHE A 380 11.45 -2.26 -18.32
CA PHE A 380 10.00 -2.33 -18.18
C PHE A 380 9.39 -3.38 -19.11
N THR A 381 9.78 -3.40 -20.40
CA THR A 381 9.30 -4.37 -21.38
C THR A 381 9.68 -5.80 -21.00
N LYS A 382 10.89 -5.99 -20.44
CA LYS A 382 11.36 -7.30 -19.93
C LYS A 382 10.48 -7.78 -18.78
N ILE A 383 10.17 -6.92 -17.82
CA ILE A 383 9.27 -7.23 -16.69
C ILE A 383 7.85 -7.54 -17.19
N ALA A 384 7.31 -6.74 -18.12
CA ALA A 384 5.99 -6.98 -18.69
C ALA A 384 5.89 -8.36 -19.39
N LYS A 385 6.92 -8.76 -20.13
CA LYS A 385 7.00 -10.09 -20.75
C LYS A 385 7.05 -11.21 -19.71
N LEU A 386 7.76 -11.03 -18.59
CA LEU A 386 7.79 -11.98 -17.48
C LEU A 386 6.40 -12.10 -16.85
N CYS A 387 5.72 -10.98 -16.57
CA CYS A 387 4.37 -10.98 -16.03
C CYS A 387 3.39 -11.74 -16.95
N LYS A 388 3.44 -11.49 -18.27
CA LYS A 388 2.64 -12.24 -19.23
C LYS A 388 2.97 -13.73 -19.22
N LYS A 389 4.27 -14.11 -19.22
CA LYS A 389 4.72 -15.51 -19.26
C LYS A 389 4.23 -16.31 -18.06
N TYR A 390 4.28 -15.74 -16.86
CA TYR A 390 3.94 -16.42 -15.60
C TYR A 390 2.52 -16.09 -15.10
N ASP A 391 1.72 -15.39 -15.91
CA ASP A 391 0.34 -14.97 -15.57
C ASP A 391 0.30 -14.15 -14.26
N TRP A 392 1.19 -13.17 -14.12
CA TRP A 392 1.18 -12.19 -13.04
C TRP A 392 0.53 -10.89 -13.51
N GLN A 393 -0.19 -10.24 -12.61
CA GLN A 393 -0.68 -8.89 -12.84
C GLN A 393 0.48 -7.90 -12.76
N LEU A 394 0.54 -6.95 -13.69
CA LEU A 394 1.52 -5.87 -13.66
C LEU A 394 0.84 -4.57 -13.24
N CYS A 395 1.39 -3.92 -12.21
CA CYS A 395 0.93 -2.69 -11.61
C CYS A 395 2.03 -1.65 -11.73
N VAL A 396 1.84 -0.62 -12.55
CA VAL A 396 2.87 0.37 -12.86
C VAL A 396 2.48 1.74 -12.34
N HIS A 397 3.29 2.31 -11.44
CA HIS A 397 3.19 3.70 -11.08
C HIS A 397 3.50 4.57 -12.29
N ALA A 398 2.55 5.38 -12.70
CA ALA A 398 2.72 6.38 -13.74
C ALA A 398 1.87 7.61 -13.42
N ILE A 399 2.52 8.74 -13.14
CA ILE A 399 1.87 10.00 -12.79
C ILE A 399 1.80 10.94 -14.00
N GLY A 400 2.91 11.13 -14.71
CA GLY A 400 2.98 12.01 -15.86
C GLY A 400 2.30 11.45 -17.10
N ASP A 401 1.84 12.33 -17.98
CA ASP A 401 1.14 11.96 -19.22
C ASP A 401 2.03 11.18 -20.19
N ARG A 402 3.35 11.43 -20.24
CA ARG A 402 4.29 10.61 -20.99
C ARG A 402 4.46 9.23 -20.35
N ALA A 403 4.60 9.16 -19.03
CA ALA A 403 4.73 7.89 -18.33
C ALA A 403 3.52 6.98 -18.60
N ASN A 404 2.31 7.52 -18.49
CA ASN A 404 1.08 6.80 -18.78
C ASN A 404 1.03 6.28 -20.23
N ARG A 405 1.41 7.11 -21.20
CA ARG A 405 1.49 6.73 -22.63
C ARG A 405 2.44 5.56 -22.84
N GLU A 406 3.66 5.66 -22.34
CA GLU A 406 4.68 4.59 -22.49
C GLU A 406 4.22 3.28 -21.84
N VAL A 407 3.51 3.35 -20.70
CA VAL A 407 2.93 2.14 -20.07
C VAL A 407 1.86 1.52 -20.95
N LEU A 408 0.92 2.31 -21.46
CA LEU A 408 -0.14 1.82 -22.35
C LEU A 408 0.44 1.22 -23.64
N ASP A 409 1.47 1.83 -24.21
CA ASP A 409 2.16 1.35 -25.43
C ASP A 409 2.85 -0.01 -25.19
N VAL A 410 3.51 -0.18 -24.05
CA VAL A 410 4.11 -1.47 -23.68
C VAL A 410 3.05 -2.52 -23.40
N TYR A 411 1.96 -2.17 -22.70
CA TYR A 411 0.87 -3.09 -22.41
C TYR A 411 0.21 -3.59 -23.71
N GLU A 412 -0.15 -2.69 -24.62
CA GLU A 412 -0.74 -3.04 -25.91
C GLU A 412 0.20 -3.95 -26.72
N ARG A 413 1.48 -3.60 -26.81
CA ARG A 413 2.48 -4.39 -27.54
C ARG A 413 2.72 -5.78 -26.93
N VAL A 414 2.83 -5.87 -25.59
CA VAL A 414 3.15 -7.13 -24.91
C VAL A 414 1.94 -8.04 -24.84
N LEU A 415 0.75 -7.53 -24.52
CA LEU A 415 -0.48 -8.31 -24.43
C LEU A 415 -0.98 -8.74 -25.82
N GLY A 416 -0.86 -7.87 -26.83
CA GLY A 416 -1.31 -8.16 -28.21
C GLY A 416 -2.80 -8.54 -28.24
N GLU A 417 -3.15 -9.69 -28.82
CA GLU A 417 -4.53 -10.18 -28.89
C GLU A 417 -5.15 -10.49 -27.51
N GLN A 418 -4.35 -10.68 -26.49
CA GLN A 418 -4.81 -10.93 -25.11
C GLN A 418 -5.20 -9.65 -24.36
N VAL A 419 -5.12 -8.49 -24.99
CA VAL A 419 -5.43 -7.20 -24.37
C VAL A 419 -6.85 -7.12 -23.81
N SER A 420 -7.80 -7.85 -24.41
CA SER A 420 -9.19 -7.94 -23.95
C SER A 420 -9.50 -9.16 -23.07
N SER A 421 -8.51 -9.97 -22.69
CA SER A 421 -8.70 -11.26 -22.02
C SER A 421 -8.88 -11.20 -20.50
N GLY A 422 -9.13 -10.01 -19.92
CA GLY A 422 -9.31 -9.86 -18.47
C GLY A 422 -8.00 -9.94 -17.68
N HIS A 423 -6.89 -9.52 -18.28
CA HIS A 423 -5.57 -9.48 -17.64
C HIS A 423 -5.52 -8.59 -16.41
N ARG A 424 -6.38 -7.56 -16.33
CA ARG A 424 -6.52 -6.60 -15.22
C ARG A 424 -5.19 -5.94 -14.83
N TRP A 425 -4.29 -5.70 -15.80
CA TRP A 425 -3.08 -4.94 -15.53
C TRP A 425 -3.44 -3.51 -15.16
N ARG A 426 -2.66 -2.93 -14.26
CA ARG A 426 -3.02 -1.69 -13.60
C ARG A 426 -2.03 -0.58 -13.94
N ILE A 427 -2.52 0.65 -13.95
CA ILE A 427 -1.69 1.85 -13.83
C ILE A 427 -2.04 2.49 -12.50
N GLU A 428 -1.06 2.52 -11.61
CA GLU A 428 -1.17 3.12 -10.30
C GLU A 428 -1.02 4.63 -10.45
N HIS A 429 -1.89 5.37 -9.78
CA HIS A 429 -2.05 6.82 -9.82
C HIS A 429 -2.76 7.33 -11.07
N ALA A 430 -2.26 7.12 -12.28
CA ALA A 430 -2.84 7.62 -13.54
C ALA A 430 -3.33 9.08 -13.43
N GLN A 431 -2.51 9.95 -12.77
CA GLN A 431 -2.96 11.27 -12.32
C GLN A 431 -3.12 12.28 -13.45
N HIS A 432 -2.17 12.28 -14.40
CA HIS A 432 -2.15 13.24 -15.50
C HIS A 432 -2.07 12.48 -16.82
N LEU A 433 -3.09 12.64 -17.66
CA LEU A 433 -3.26 11.91 -18.89
C LEU A 433 -3.34 12.85 -20.09
N SER A 434 -2.77 12.42 -21.20
CA SER A 434 -3.09 13.04 -22.48
C SER A 434 -4.52 12.64 -22.90
N PRO A 435 -5.34 13.57 -23.41
CA PRO A 435 -6.70 13.25 -23.87
C PRO A 435 -6.78 12.08 -24.85
N GLN A 436 -5.74 11.88 -25.66
CA GLN A 436 -5.66 10.77 -26.62
C GLN A 436 -5.51 9.39 -25.93
N ASP A 437 -4.98 9.36 -24.71
CA ASP A 437 -4.73 8.11 -23.99
C ASP A 437 -5.90 7.68 -23.09
N ILE A 438 -6.80 8.59 -22.72
CA ILE A 438 -7.96 8.31 -21.85
C ILE A 438 -8.83 7.16 -22.39
N PRO A 439 -9.26 7.15 -23.68
CA PRO A 439 -10.07 6.05 -24.21
C PRO A 439 -9.36 4.69 -24.24
N ARG A 440 -8.03 4.68 -24.18
CA ARG A 440 -7.24 3.45 -24.23
C ARG A 440 -7.42 2.59 -22.99
N PHE A 441 -7.71 3.19 -21.83
CA PHE A 441 -7.94 2.42 -20.60
C PHE A 441 -9.11 1.44 -20.75
N GLY A 442 -10.28 1.93 -21.14
CA GLY A 442 -11.44 1.06 -21.41
C GLY A 442 -11.19 0.08 -22.56
N LYS A 443 -10.63 0.56 -23.69
CA LYS A 443 -10.33 -0.27 -24.86
C LYS A 443 -9.39 -1.43 -24.55
N LEU A 444 -8.34 -1.19 -23.76
CA LEU A 444 -7.32 -2.18 -23.43
C LEU A 444 -7.65 -2.97 -22.14
N GLY A 445 -8.72 -2.63 -21.42
CA GLY A 445 -9.05 -3.25 -20.13
C GLY A 445 -8.01 -2.98 -19.04
N VAL A 446 -7.28 -1.86 -19.14
CA VAL A 446 -6.31 -1.41 -18.13
C VAL A 446 -7.04 -0.70 -17.00
N ILE A 447 -6.71 -1.06 -15.77
CA ILE A 447 -7.37 -0.50 -14.58
C ILE A 447 -6.55 0.67 -14.03
N PRO A 448 -7.07 1.93 -14.10
CA PRO A 448 -6.46 3.06 -13.40
C PRO A 448 -6.80 2.97 -11.91
N VAL A 449 -5.79 2.88 -11.05
CA VAL A 449 -5.95 2.88 -9.59
C VAL A 449 -5.55 4.24 -9.06
N MET A 450 -6.51 4.98 -8.56
CA MET A 450 -6.33 6.39 -8.23
C MET A 450 -6.49 6.65 -6.73
N GLN A 451 -6.03 7.83 -6.30
CA GLN A 451 -6.15 8.31 -4.94
C GLN A 451 -6.93 9.63 -4.97
N ALA A 452 -8.17 9.61 -4.49
CA ALA A 452 -9.01 10.81 -4.57
C ALA A 452 -8.49 11.97 -3.70
N ASN A 453 -7.82 11.66 -2.59
CA ASN A 453 -7.19 12.68 -1.76
C ASN A 453 -6.09 13.45 -2.49
N HIS A 454 -5.29 12.78 -3.34
CA HIS A 454 -4.24 13.45 -4.12
C HIS A 454 -4.81 14.55 -4.99
N CYS A 455 -6.01 14.36 -5.57
CA CYS A 455 -6.65 15.38 -6.39
C CYS A 455 -6.83 16.71 -5.64
N THR A 456 -7.34 16.65 -4.41
CA THR A 456 -7.60 17.86 -3.62
C THR A 456 -6.36 18.39 -2.92
N SER A 457 -5.42 17.53 -2.53
CA SER A 457 -4.18 17.97 -1.90
C SER A 457 -3.16 18.54 -2.89
N ASP A 458 -3.19 18.10 -4.15
CA ASP A 458 -2.28 18.53 -5.21
C ASP A 458 -2.82 19.75 -6.01
N ALA A 459 -4.12 20.04 -5.90
CA ALA A 459 -4.77 21.12 -6.65
C ALA A 459 -4.05 22.48 -6.54
N ILE A 460 -3.37 22.73 -5.44
CA ILE A 460 -2.62 23.97 -5.19
C ILE A 460 -1.43 24.17 -6.14
N PHE A 461 -0.81 23.08 -6.63
CA PHE A 461 0.38 23.16 -7.48
C PHE A 461 0.18 22.57 -8.89
N VAL A 462 -0.85 21.76 -9.13
CA VAL A 462 -1.09 21.16 -10.45
C VAL A 462 -1.14 22.20 -11.58
N PRO A 463 -1.91 23.32 -11.47
CA PRO A 463 -1.91 24.32 -12.53
C PRO A 463 -0.57 25.02 -12.73
N GLN A 464 0.24 25.15 -11.68
CA GLN A 464 1.58 25.73 -11.77
C GLN A 464 2.54 24.79 -12.53
N ARG A 465 2.46 23.49 -12.25
CA ARG A 465 3.32 22.46 -12.86
C ARG A 465 2.96 22.20 -14.32
N LEU A 466 1.67 22.10 -14.64
CA LEU A 466 1.18 21.67 -15.96
C LEU A 466 0.73 22.85 -16.85
N GLY A 467 0.43 24.00 -16.27
CA GLY A 467 -0.33 25.06 -16.93
C GLY A 467 -1.82 24.71 -17.04
N GLU A 468 -2.65 25.71 -17.26
CA GLU A 468 -4.12 25.61 -17.23
C GLU A 468 -4.63 24.55 -18.23
N ARG A 469 -4.19 24.60 -19.50
CA ARG A 469 -4.66 23.69 -20.56
C ARG A 469 -4.49 22.22 -20.20
N ARG A 470 -3.29 21.81 -19.79
CA ARG A 470 -3.00 20.41 -19.45
C ARG A 470 -3.72 19.98 -18.17
N SER A 471 -3.86 20.89 -17.20
CA SER A 471 -4.59 20.63 -15.96
C SER A 471 -6.06 20.34 -16.22
N VAL A 472 -6.76 21.18 -16.97
CA VAL A 472 -8.19 20.99 -17.31
C VAL A 472 -8.40 19.71 -18.12
N GLN A 473 -7.53 19.42 -19.09
CA GLN A 473 -7.74 18.33 -20.04
C GLN A 473 -7.32 16.95 -19.51
N GLY A 474 -6.42 16.89 -18.52
CA GLY A 474 -5.77 15.64 -18.19
C GLY A 474 -5.57 15.37 -16.70
N ALA A 475 -5.80 16.31 -15.78
CA ALA A 475 -5.53 16.09 -14.37
C ALA A 475 -6.71 15.42 -13.66
N TYR A 476 -6.47 14.21 -13.11
CA TYR A 476 -7.46 13.47 -12.32
C TYR A 476 -8.81 13.26 -13.04
N VAL A 477 -8.79 12.81 -14.28
CA VAL A 477 -9.95 12.75 -15.20
C VAL A 477 -10.84 11.52 -14.97
N TRP A 478 -11.35 11.36 -13.74
CA TRP A 478 -12.07 10.13 -13.33
C TRP A 478 -13.35 9.90 -14.11
N ARG A 479 -14.17 10.94 -14.34
CA ARG A 479 -15.40 10.82 -15.14
C ARG A 479 -15.07 10.34 -16.54
N SER A 480 -14.09 10.96 -17.18
CA SER A 480 -13.68 10.59 -18.54
C SER A 480 -13.17 9.14 -18.62
N LEU A 481 -12.47 8.66 -17.59
CA LEU A 481 -12.01 7.27 -17.51
C LEU A 481 -13.18 6.30 -17.31
N ILE A 482 -14.14 6.60 -16.41
CA ILE A 482 -15.35 5.79 -16.21
C ILE A 482 -16.18 5.73 -17.50
N ASP A 483 -16.36 6.85 -18.17
CA ASP A 483 -17.09 6.94 -19.45
C ASP A 483 -16.38 6.17 -20.57
N SER A 484 -15.08 5.97 -20.49
CA SER A 484 -14.33 5.07 -21.39
C SER A 484 -14.59 3.57 -21.14
N GLY A 485 -15.27 3.22 -20.05
CA GLY A 485 -15.53 1.86 -19.60
C GLY A 485 -14.55 1.31 -18.57
N ALA A 486 -13.62 2.11 -18.06
CA ALA A 486 -12.71 1.69 -17.00
C ALA A 486 -13.39 1.72 -15.62
N ILE A 487 -13.05 0.76 -14.75
CA ILE A 487 -13.33 0.84 -13.31
C ILE A 487 -12.17 1.56 -12.61
N ILE A 488 -12.47 2.32 -11.56
CA ILE A 488 -11.44 3.09 -10.83
C ILE A 488 -11.40 2.66 -9.36
N PRO A 489 -10.61 1.65 -8.99
CA PRO A 489 -10.31 1.38 -7.60
C PRO A 489 -9.60 2.57 -6.96
N ASN A 490 -9.96 2.88 -5.71
CA ASN A 490 -9.42 4.00 -4.96
C ASN A 490 -8.57 3.49 -3.77
N GLY A 491 -7.57 4.25 -3.39
CA GLY A 491 -6.71 3.98 -2.25
C GLY A 491 -6.24 5.28 -1.61
N THR A 492 -5.56 5.17 -0.48
CA THR A 492 -5.02 6.33 0.23
C THR A 492 -3.58 6.63 -0.13
N ASP A 493 -2.86 5.65 -0.67
CA ASP A 493 -1.39 5.68 -0.80
C ASP A 493 -0.69 5.95 0.55
N ALA A 494 -1.32 5.55 1.67
CA ALA A 494 -0.74 5.75 2.99
C ALA A 494 0.66 5.09 3.08
N PRO A 495 1.64 5.80 3.63
CA PRO A 495 1.62 7.04 4.38
C PRO A 495 1.87 8.33 3.56
N VAL A 496 1.62 8.33 2.24
CA VAL A 496 1.68 9.56 1.42
C VAL A 496 0.56 10.51 1.86
N GLU A 497 -0.65 9.98 1.95
CA GLU A 497 -1.79 10.63 2.59
C GLU A 497 -2.18 9.87 3.88
N ARG A 498 -3.10 10.45 4.66
CA ARG A 498 -3.65 9.77 5.83
C ARG A 498 -4.50 8.59 5.39
N VAL A 499 -4.48 7.52 6.18
CA VAL A 499 -5.36 6.37 5.99
C VAL A 499 -6.80 6.72 6.42
N ASP A 500 -7.45 7.56 5.62
CA ASP A 500 -8.82 8.05 5.85
C ASP A 500 -9.68 7.95 4.58
N PRO A 501 -10.44 6.86 4.39
CA PRO A 501 -11.30 6.70 3.23
C PRO A 501 -12.44 7.72 3.16
N ARG A 502 -12.85 8.34 4.28
CA ARG A 502 -13.91 9.36 4.31
C ARG A 502 -13.49 10.61 3.54
N ALA A 503 -12.25 11.07 3.76
CA ALA A 503 -11.68 12.18 3.02
C ALA A 503 -11.57 11.86 1.52
N SER A 504 -11.18 10.62 1.17
CA SER A 504 -11.16 10.14 -0.22
C SER A 504 -12.57 10.08 -0.84
N LEU A 505 -13.57 9.57 -0.13
CA LEU A 505 -14.96 9.56 -0.60
C LEU A 505 -15.49 10.97 -0.82
N TYR A 506 -15.20 11.88 0.11
CA TYR A 506 -15.57 13.29 -0.03
C TYR A 506 -14.90 13.92 -1.25
N ALA A 507 -13.60 13.78 -1.40
CA ALA A 507 -12.85 14.27 -2.55
C ALA A 507 -13.38 13.70 -3.87
N ALA A 508 -13.70 12.39 -3.92
CA ALA A 508 -14.22 11.73 -5.11
C ALA A 508 -15.55 12.32 -5.61
N VAL A 509 -16.44 12.72 -4.69
CA VAL A 509 -17.79 13.19 -5.03
C VAL A 509 -17.96 14.71 -5.06
N THR A 510 -17.01 15.46 -4.49
CA THR A 510 -17.10 16.93 -4.45
C THR A 510 -15.95 17.64 -5.13
N ARG A 511 -14.74 17.09 -5.07
CA ARG A 511 -13.49 17.73 -5.49
C ARG A 511 -13.28 19.10 -4.84
N GLN A 512 -13.94 19.33 -3.69
CA GLN A 512 -13.90 20.60 -2.98
C GLN A 512 -12.58 20.72 -2.18
N LEU A 513 -11.96 21.89 -2.30
CA LEU A 513 -10.72 22.23 -1.62
C LEU A 513 -11.01 22.85 -0.25
N PRO A 514 -10.04 22.88 0.66
CA PRO A 514 -10.22 23.50 1.99
C PRO A 514 -10.62 24.98 1.97
N ASN A 515 -10.28 25.72 0.91
CA ASN A 515 -10.65 27.11 0.72
C ASN A 515 -12.08 27.32 0.16
N GLY A 516 -12.80 26.21 -0.12
CA GLY A 516 -14.16 26.24 -0.67
C GLY A 516 -14.23 26.19 -2.20
N ASP A 517 -13.12 26.34 -2.91
CA ASP A 517 -13.06 26.17 -4.36
C ASP A 517 -13.28 24.72 -4.76
N THR A 518 -13.52 24.46 -6.04
CA THR A 518 -13.72 23.12 -6.58
C THR A 518 -12.73 22.87 -7.73
N PHE A 519 -12.04 21.74 -7.69
CA PHE A 519 -11.04 21.37 -8.69
C PHE A 519 -11.63 20.48 -9.78
N PHE A 520 -12.03 21.06 -10.92
CA PHE A 520 -12.65 20.38 -12.08
C PHE A 520 -13.85 19.49 -11.71
N PRO A 521 -14.99 20.12 -11.27
CA PRO A 521 -16.15 19.39 -10.73
C PRO A 521 -16.81 18.44 -11.73
N GLU A 522 -16.64 18.65 -13.04
CA GLU A 522 -17.13 17.78 -14.10
C GLU A 522 -16.51 16.37 -14.06
N GLN A 523 -15.40 16.21 -13.34
CA GLN A 523 -14.72 14.93 -13.17
C GLN A 523 -15.11 14.20 -11.87
N CYS A 524 -16.12 14.66 -11.13
CA CYS A 524 -16.62 13.99 -9.93
C CYS A 524 -17.17 12.59 -10.23
N MET A 525 -17.02 11.70 -9.27
CA MET A 525 -17.74 10.43 -9.21
C MET A 525 -19.14 10.63 -8.62
N THR A 526 -20.07 9.76 -8.98
CA THR A 526 -21.32 9.59 -8.22
C THR A 526 -21.05 8.96 -6.87
N ARG A 527 -21.97 9.08 -5.91
CA ARG A 527 -21.87 8.43 -4.59
C ARG A 527 -21.69 6.92 -4.71
N ARG A 528 -22.44 6.30 -5.62
CA ARG A 528 -22.35 4.87 -5.88
C ARG A 528 -20.96 4.48 -6.39
N GLU A 529 -20.45 5.19 -7.37
CA GLU A 529 -19.11 4.94 -7.92
C GLU A 529 -18.02 5.13 -6.87
N ALA A 530 -18.11 6.18 -6.05
CA ALA A 530 -17.18 6.42 -4.96
C ALA A 530 -17.20 5.27 -3.92
N LEU A 531 -18.37 4.74 -3.56
CA LEU A 531 -18.47 3.58 -2.67
C LEU A 531 -17.92 2.31 -3.33
N LEU A 532 -18.27 2.06 -4.59
CA LEU A 532 -17.76 0.90 -5.36
C LEU A 532 -16.23 0.97 -5.54
N SER A 533 -15.65 2.18 -5.58
CA SER A 533 -14.21 2.38 -5.70
C SER A 533 -13.41 1.91 -4.47
N TYR A 534 -14.07 1.77 -3.32
CA TYR A 534 -13.49 1.23 -2.08
C TYR A 534 -14.02 -0.17 -1.72
N THR A 535 -14.86 -0.77 -2.55
CA THR A 535 -15.49 -2.08 -2.25
C THR A 535 -15.34 -3.05 -3.42
N LEU A 536 -16.29 -3.08 -4.37
CA LEU A 536 -16.32 -4.06 -5.45
C LEU A 536 -15.19 -3.87 -6.48
N TRP A 537 -14.88 -2.63 -6.86
CA TRP A 537 -13.86 -2.38 -7.90
C TRP A 537 -12.44 -2.78 -7.46
N PRO A 538 -11.98 -2.50 -6.22
CA PRO A 538 -10.71 -3.07 -5.72
C PRO A 538 -10.71 -4.60 -5.69
N ALA A 539 -11.80 -5.22 -5.23
CA ALA A 539 -11.91 -6.67 -5.24
C ALA A 539 -11.78 -7.25 -6.66
N MET A 540 -12.45 -6.62 -7.66
CA MET A 540 -12.30 -6.98 -9.08
C MET A 540 -10.86 -6.78 -9.56
N ALA A 541 -10.21 -5.67 -9.18
CA ALA A 541 -8.84 -5.39 -9.57
C ALA A 541 -7.84 -6.42 -9.01
N ALA A 542 -8.12 -7.01 -7.85
CA ALA A 542 -7.30 -8.05 -7.23
C ALA A 542 -7.75 -9.49 -7.53
N PHE A 543 -8.73 -9.71 -8.42
CA PHE A 543 -9.33 -11.02 -8.72
C PHE A 543 -10.00 -11.68 -7.51
N GLN A 544 -10.52 -10.89 -6.58
CA GLN A 544 -11.14 -11.33 -5.33
C GLN A 544 -12.65 -11.05 -5.25
N GLU A 545 -13.29 -10.61 -6.34
CA GLU A 545 -14.71 -10.24 -6.38
C GLU A 545 -15.68 -11.38 -6.05
N LYS A 546 -15.23 -12.62 -6.11
CA LYS A 546 -16.02 -13.79 -5.70
C LYS A 546 -16.04 -13.98 -4.18
N GLU A 547 -15.09 -13.39 -3.48
CA GLU A 547 -14.88 -13.54 -2.05
C GLU A 547 -15.16 -12.25 -1.27
N LEU A 548 -14.92 -11.08 -1.88
CA LEU A 548 -14.90 -9.76 -1.23
C LEU A 548 -15.67 -8.71 -2.05
N GLY A 549 -15.79 -7.52 -1.49
CA GLY A 549 -16.23 -6.31 -2.17
C GLY A 549 -17.73 -6.11 -2.27
N SER A 550 -18.54 -7.11 -1.92
CA SER A 550 -20.02 -6.98 -1.79
C SER A 550 -20.55 -7.92 -0.72
N LEU A 551 -21.72 -7.60 -0.14
CA LEU A 551 -22.38 -8.42 0.85
C LEU A 551 -23.37 -9.38 0.14
N GLU A 552 -22.88 -10.57 -0.18
CA GLU A 552 -23.63 -11.63 -0.86
C GLU A 552 -23.39 -12.96 -0.17
N VAL A 553 -24.39 -13.84 -0.24
CA VAL A 553 -24.30 -15.18 0.36
C VAL A 553 -23.10 -15.95 -0.18
N GLY A 554 -22.33 -16.54 0.71
CA GLY A 554 -21.11 -17.30 0.41
C GLY A 554 -19.82 -16.48 0.43
N LYS A 555 -19.88 -15.15 0.36
CA LYS A 555 -18.70 -14.28 0.47
C LYS A 555 -18.20 -14.18 1.91
N LEU A 556 -16.97 -13.73 2.05
CA LEU A 556 -16.34 -13.46 3.35
C LEU A 556 -17.10 -12.38 4.12
N ALA A 557 -17.23 -12.59 5.41
CA ALA A 557 -17.95 -11.69 6.30
C ALA A 557 -17.07 -10.54 6.79
N ASP A 558 -16.67 -9.70 5.84
CA ASP A 558 -15.98 -8.44 6.09
C ASP A 558 -16.96 -7.30 5.87
N LEU A 559 -17.29 -6.55 6.92
CA LEU A 559 -18.26 -5.46 6.85
C LEU A 559 -17.97 -4.33 7.84
N VAL A 560 -18.55 -3.17 7.59
CA VAL A 560 -18.41 -1.97 8.41
C VAL A 560 -19.79 -1.41 8.72
N ALA A 561 -20.04 -1.11 9.99
CA ALA A 561 -21.23 -0.36 10.42
C ALA A 561 -20.87 1.12 10.62
N TRP A 562 -21.69 1.99 10.04
CA TRP A 562 -21.53 3.45 10.05
C TRP A 562 -22.70 4.13 10.73
N ASN A 563 -22.44 5.22 11.45
CA ASN A 563 -23.50 6.07 11.99
C ASN A 563 -24.21 6.93 10.92
N THR A 564 -23.79 6.87 9.67
CA THR A 564 -24.22 7.77 8.58
C THR A 564 -24.49 6.98 7.31
N ASP A 565 -25.56 7.30 6.58
CA ASP A 565 -25.81 6.75 5.25
C ASP A 565 -24.86 7.40 4.23
N LEU A 566 -23.86 6.64 3.79
CA LEU A 566 -22.81 7.12 2.87
C LEU A 566 -23.34 7.48 1.47
N LEU A 567 -24.52 6.96 1.06
CA LEU A 567 -25.10 7.27 -0.26
C LEU A 567 -25.93 8.53 -0.26
N THR A 568 -26.66 8.80 0.84
CA THR A 568 -27.72 9.83 0.86
C THR A 568 -27.41 11.03 1.76
N CYS A 569 -26.42 10.95 2.66
CA CYS A 569 -26.03 12.05 3.53
C CYS A 569 -25.55 13.29 2.75
N LYS A 570 -25.54 14.45 3.40
CA LYS A 570 -24.90 15.65 2.79
C LYS A 570 -23.43 15.35 2.53
N PRO A 571 -22.82 15.91 1.47
CA PRO A 571 -21.41 15.66 1.16
C PRO A 571 -20.46 15.89 2.35
N THR A 572 -20.67 16.97 3.11
CA THR A 572 -19.86 17.31 4.29
C THR A 572 -19.96 16.27 5.41
N ASP A 573 -21.08 15.56 5.51
CA ASP A 573 -21.29 14.55 6.55
C ASP A 573 -20.40 13.31 6.34
N LEU A 574 -19.89 13.09 5.11
CA LEU A 574 -18.88 12.06 4.85
C LEU A 574 -17.62 12.27 5.69
N LEU A 575 -17.17 13.51 5.87
CA LEU A 575 -15.97 13.83 6.65
C LEU A 575 -16.12 13.54 8.14
N THR A 576 -17.36 13.55 8.63
CA THR A 576 -17.71 13.32 10.05
C THR A 576 -18.34 11.96 10.31
N ALA A 577 -18.57 11.17 9.26
CA ALA A 577 -19.06 9.80 9.37
C ALA A 577 -18.12 8.99 10.29
N LYS A 578 -18.72 8.17 11.18
CA LYS A 578 -17.95 7.35 12.12
C LYS A 578 -18.15 5.88 11.81
N VAL A 579 -17.07 5.15 11.88
CA VAL A 579 -17.10 3.69 11.95
C VAL A 579 -17.50 3.32 13.38
N GLU A 580 -18.62 2.66 13.53
CA GLU A 580 -19.10 2.14 14.84
C GLU A 580 -18.56 0.73 15.08
N LEU A 581 -18.61 -0.13 14.06
CA LEU A 581 -18.09 -1.49 14.12
C LEU A 581 -17.33 -1.83 12.84
N THR A 582 -16.24 -2.59 12.97
CA THR A 582 -15.59 -3.28 11.85
C THR A 582 -15.58 -4.77 12.13
N VAL A 583 -16.10 -5.55 11.19
CA VAL A 583 -16.09 -7.02 11.22
C VAL A 583 -15.14 -7.53 10.15
N LEU A 584 -14.25 -8.42 10.52
CA LEU A 584 -13.29 -9.09 9.63
C LEU A 584 -13.36 -10.60 9.87
N ALA A 585 -13.58 -11.36 8.81
CA ALA A 585 -13.76 -12.81 8.88
C ALA A 585 -14.83 -13.25 9.91
N GLY A 586 -15.90 -12.46 10.05
CA GLY A 586 -17.00 -12.71 10.96
C GLY A 586 -16.78 -12.28 12.42
N ASP A 587 -15.58 -11.84 12.79
CA ASP A 587 -15.26 -11.35 14.13
C ASP A 587 -15.30 -9.82 14.19
N ILE A 588 -15.84 -9.26 15.28
CA ILE A 588 -15.80 -7.82 15.54
C ILE A 588 -14.36 -7.46 15.98
N VAL A 589 -13.62 -6.77 15.10
CA VAL A 589 -12.22 -6.39 15.33
C VAL A 589 -12.03 -4.92 15.74
N PHE A 590 -13.06 -4.10 15.55
CA PHE A 590 -13.12 -2.73 16.05
C PHE A 590 -14.53 -2.43 16.54
N ASP A 591 -14.63 -1.80 17.72
CA ASP A 591 -15.87 -1.34 18.36
C ASP A 591 -15.61 0.02 18.99
N ALA A 592 -16.30 1.05 18.50
CA ALA A 592 -16.11 2.42 18.96
C ALA A 592 -16.49 2.61 20.43
N ASP A 593 -17.53 1.93 20.90
CA ASP A 593 -18.00 2.02 22.30
C ASP A 593 -17.00 1.37 23.27
N ALA A 594 -16.44 0.21 22.91
CA ALA A 594 -15.44 -0.46 23.73
C ALA A 594 -14.13 0.35 23.87
N THR A 595 -13.82 1.18 22.87
CA THR A 595 -12.64 2.06 22.89
C THR A 595 -12.85 3.31 23.77
N ASN A 596 -14.07 3.79 23.91
CA ASN A 596 -14.41 4.96 24.73
C ASN A 596 -14.47 4.62 26.24
N THR A 597 -14.70 3.37 26.60
CA THR A 597 -14.74 2.92 28.01
C THR A 597 -13.34 2.67 28.63
N LYS A 598 -12.28 2.68 27.82
CA LYS A 598 -10.87 2.49 28.27
C LYS A 598 -10.09 3.80 28.45
N LYS A 599 -10.73 4.95 28.22
CA LYS A 599 -10.18 6.29 28.53
C LYS A 599 -10.76 6.81 29.83
#